data_3f043925429af4702bd6a54a129caf5d
#
_entry.id   3f043925429af4702bd6a54a129caf5d
#
_cell.length_a   1.000
_cell.length_b   1.000
_cell.length_c   1.000
_cell.angle_alpha   90.00
_cell.angle_beta   90.00
_cell.angle_gamma   90.00
#
_symmetry.space_group_name_H-M   'P 1'
#
loop_
_entity.id
_entity.type
_entity.pdbx_description
1 polymer ?
#
loop_
_entity_poly.entity_id
_entity_poly.type
_entity_poly.pdbx_seq_one_letter_code
_entity_poly.pdbx_strand_id
1 'polypeptide(L)'
;VKRAATCGLVFILTLSGCTRHRAVYSAPTPKAYGTQIVEVSGGKQIGGVGSQLSDPLVVQVNGADGNPVAGALVSFRCAGLTFNPPDALSDSSGQVSVVVQLAGIPGSYQVLAETPKSGGGVVTVTSREIALGYQEKLGKEVSEKYCTVCHNPESTPERVSNFDNLAPPAPHEFTDGNTLNQMSDGDLIKIIADGGPALGKSPQTPAYRSTLTMAEIKAVVAYQRAVADPPYPGATGK
;
A
#
# COMPACT_ATOMS: atom_id res chain seq x y z
N VAL A 1 -33.93 64.45 -49.38
CA VAL A 1 -33.95 63.52 -48.25
C VAL A 1 -33.29 62.22 -48.74
N LYS A 2 -32.03 61.96 -48.34
CA LYS A 2 -31.30 60.73 -48.67
C LYS A 2 -31.35 59.79 -47.48
N ARG A 3 -31.88 58.61 -47.65
CA ARG A 3 -31.88 57.52 -46.66
C ARG A 3 -30.58 56.72 -46.83
N ALA A 4 -29.74 56.64 -45.81
CA ALA A 4 -28.60 55.76 -45.78
C ALA A 4 -29.03 54.39 -45.27
N ALA A 5 -28.73 53.34 -46.00
CA ALA A 5 -28.93 51.95 -45.61
C ALA A 5 -27.69 51.45 -44.87
N THR A 6 -27.82 51.12 -43.58
CA THR A 6 -26.72 50.55 -42.78
C THR A 6 -26.77 49.03 -42.95
N CYS A 7 -25.73 48.48 -43.55
CA CYS A 7 -25.51 47.03 -43.73
C CYS A 7 -24.89 46.50 -42.43
N GLY A 8 -25.66 45.74 -41.64
CA GLY A 8 -25.20 45.08 -40.44
C GLY A 8 -24.52 43.76 -40.77
N LEU A 9 -23.19 43.68 -40.50
CA LEU A 9 -22.40 42.47 -40.67
C LEU A 9 -22.61 41.57 -39.45
N VAL A 10 -23.33 40.45 -39.61
CA VAL A 10 -23.52 39.43 -38.60
C VAL A 10 -22.30 38.51 -38.61
N PHE A 11 -21.46 38.61 -37.57
CA PHE A 11 -20.34 37.71 -37.31
C PHE A 11 -20.87 36.44 -36.66
N ILE A 12 -20.94 35.34 -37.39
CA ILE A 12 -21.24 34.01 -36.86
C ILE A 12 -19.96 33.44 -36.29
N LEU A 13 -19.82 33.46 -34.95
CA LEU A 13 -18.77 32.75 -34.23
C LEU A 13 -19.11 31.26 -34.23
N THR A 14 -18.46 30.49 -35.07
CA THR A 14 -18.47 29.01 -34.99
C THR A 14 -17.62 28.58 -33.81
N LEU A 15 -18.25 28.20 -32.70
CA LEU A 15 -17.61 27.53 -31.60
C LEU A 15 -17.23 26.10 -32.04
N SER A 16 -15.99 25.91 -32.48
CA SER A 16 -15.40 24.58 -32.68
C SER A 16 -15.22 23.93 -31.34
N GLY A 17 -16.23 23.19 -30.86
CA GLY A 17 -16.15 22.36 -29.67
C GLY A 17 -15.14 21.25 -29.92
N CYS A 18 -13.96 21.32 -29.28
CA CYS A 18 -13.06 20.17 -29.14
C CYS A 18 -13.74 19.08 -28.34
N THR A 19 -14.41 18.16 -29.00
CA THR A 19 -14.83 16.89 -28.40
C THR A 19 -13.56 16.10 -28.10
N ARG A 20 -13.11 16.16 -26.84
CA ARG A 20 -12.11 15.21 -26.32
C ARG A 20 -12.76 13.83 -26.37
N HIS A 21 -12.44 13.04 -27.38
CA HIS A 21 -12.71 11.62 -27.37
C HIS A 21 -11.92 11.02 -26.20
N ARG A 22 -12.61 10.74 -25.10
CA ARG A 22 -12.07 9.93 -24.02
C ARG A 22 -11.94 8.53 -24.60
N ALA A 23 -10.69 8.08 -24.83
CA ALA A 23 -10.44 6.70 -25.23
C ALA A 23 -11.13 5.78 -24.18
N VAL A 24 -12.06 4.97 -24.63
CA VAL A 24 -12.70 3.97 -23.77
C VAL A 24 -11.66 2.88 -23.55
N TYR A 25 -11.18 2.75 -22.31
CA TYR A 25 -10.29 1.66 -21.94
C TYR A 25 -11.03 0.33 -22.14
N SER A 26 -10.43 -0.58 -22.90
CA SER A 26 -10.91 -1.95 -23.09
C SER A 26 -9.83 -2.90 -22.58
N ALA A 27 -10.20 -3.77 -21.64
CA ALA A 27 -9.30 -4.80 -21.16
C ALA A 27 -8.90 -5.74 -22.31
N PRO A 28 -7.66 -6.27 -22.34
CA PRO A 28 -7.25 -7.22 -23.33
C PRO A 28 -8.05 -8.53 -23.23
N THR A 29 -8.27 -9.19 -24.37
CA THR A 29 -8.94 -10.49 -24.38
C THR A 29 -7.99 -11.59 -23.96
N PRO A 30 -8.36 -12.49 -23.00
CA PRO A 30 -7.50 -13.61 -22.61
C PRO A 30 -7.23 -14.56 -23.79
N LYS A 31 -5.99 -15.00 -23.91
CA LYS A 31 -5.55 -16.00 -24.89
C LYS A 31 -5.43 -17.41 -24.30
N ALA A 32 -5.32 -17.47 -22.98
CA ALA A 32 -5.23 -18.69 -22.20
C ALA A 32 -5.91 -18.49 -20.83
N TYR A 33 -6.10 -19.59 -20.09
CA TYR A 33 -6.76 -19.59 -18.80
C TYR A 33 -5.93 -20.38 -17.79
N GLY A 34 -5.71 -19.79 -16.62
CA GLY A 34 -5.07 -20.46 -15.49
C GLY A 34 -6.07 -21.07 -14.53
N THR A 35 -5.54 -21.82 -13.58
CA THR A 35 -6.30 -22.41 -12.48
C THR A 35 -5.86 -21.86 -11.12
N GLN A 36 -4.72 -21.19 -11.08
CA GLN A 36 -4.13 -20.59 -9.87
C GLN A 36 -3.48 -19.26 -10.22
N ILE A 37 -3.52 -18.32 -9.28
CA ILE A 37 -2.75 -17.08 -9.32
C ILE A 37 -2.04 -16.90 -7.98
N VAL A 38 -0.77 -16.50 -8.00
CA VAL A 38 0.06 -16.30 -6.82
C VAL A 38 0.79 -14.98 -6.91
N GLU A 39 1.03 -14.32 -5.76
CA GLU A 39 1.94 -13.19 -5.65
C GLU A 39 3.38 -13.69 -5.77
N VAL A 40 4.17 -13.01 -6.58
CA VAL A 40 5.61 -13.31 -6.79
C VAL A 40 6.47 -12.32 -6.01
N SER A 41 6.17 -11.02 -6.15
CA SER A 41 6.91 -9.96 -5.49
C SER A 41 6.13 -8.63 -5.48
N GLY A 42 6.64 -7.66 -4.74
CA GLY A 42 6.12 -6.30 -4.73
C GLY A 42 4.82 -6.12 -3.94
N GLY A 43 4.39 -7.09 -3.16
CA GLY A 43 3.34 -6.93 -2.18
C GLY A 43 3.88 -6.48 -0.81
N LYS A 44 2.98 -6.07 0.08
CA LYS A 44 3.26 -5.60 1.46
C LYS A 44 4.13 -4.35 1.51
N GLN A 45 4.06 -3.51 0.49
CA GLN A 45 4.82 -2.27 0.44
C GLN A 45 4.15 -1.17 1.27
N ILE A 46 4.99 -0.24 1.76
CA ILE A 46 4.59 0.91 2.54
C ILE A 46 5.07 2.17 1.84
N GLY A 47 4.14 3.04 1.47
CA GLY A 47 4.44 4.32 0.83
C GLY A 47 3.67 5.48 1.45
N GLY A 48 4.03 6.72 1.09
CA GLY A 48 3.25 7.89 1.48
C GLY A 48 1.95 7.98 0.68
N VAL A 49 0.90 8.57 1.25
CA VAL A 49 -0.34 8.86 0.53
C VAL A 49 -0.06 9.56 -0.80
N GLY A 50 -0.74 9.14 -1.86
CA GLY A 50 -0.61 9.70 -3.20
C GLY A 50 0.72 9.40 -3.89
N SER A 51 1.62 8.60 -3.30
CA SER A 51 2.86 8.20 -3.97
C SER A 51 2.68 6.92 -4.80
N GLN A 52 3.56 6.74 -5.77
CA GLN A 52 3.75 5.45 -6.43
C GLN A 52 4.58 4.55 -5.51
N LEU A 53 4.26 3.26 -5.43
CA LEU A 53 5.09 2.28 -4.74
C LEU A 53 6.42 2.09 -5.48
N SER A 54 7.49 1.77 -4.73
CA SER A 54 8.85 1.67 -5.26
C SER A 54 9.02 0.50 -6.20
N ASP A 55 8.41 -0.63 -5.86
CA ASP A 55 8.49 -1.85 -6.64
C ASP A 55 7.15 -2.18 -7.30
N PRO A 56 7.15 -2.73 -8.52
CA PRO A 56 5.93 -3.20 -9.13
C PRO A 56 5.38 -4.43 -8.39
N LEU A 57 4.06 -4.52 -8.26
CA LEU A 57 3.40 -5.74 -7.82
C LEU A 57 3.40 -6.76 -8.96
N VAL A 58 3.96 -7.92 -8.71
CA VAL A 58 4.09 -9.02 -9.69
C VAL A 58 3.30 -10.22 -9.22
N VAL A 59 2.43 -10.72 -10.08
CA VAL A 59 1.68 -11.96 -9.87
C VAL A 59 1.96 -12.95 -10.99
N GLN A 60 1.81 -14.26 -10.73
CA GLN A 60 1.98 -15.32 -11.70
C GLN A 60 0.74 -16.18 -11.79
N VAL A 61 0.34 -16.47 -13.01
CA VAL A 61 -0.78 -17.38 -13.32
C VAL A 61 -0.22 -18.75 -13.66
N ASN A 62 -0.73 -19.79 -13.00
CA ASN A 62 -0.35 -21.18 -13.22
C ASN A 62 -1.53 -22.03 -13.70
N GLY A 63 -1.22 -23.06 -14.48
CA GLY A 63 -2.15 -24.11 -14.89
C GLY A 63 -2.39 -25.16 -13.80
N ALA A 64 -3.24 -26.15 -14.09
CA ALA A 64 -3.52 -27.26 -13.19
C ALA A 64 -2.30 -28.17 -12.94
N ASP A 65 -1.35 -28.14 -13.83
CA ASP A 65 -0.06 -28.84 -13.74
C ASP A 65 1.02 -28.06 -12.98
N GLY A 66 0.65 -26.86 -12.47
CA GLY A 66 1.57 -25.96 -11.79
C GLY A 66 2.48 -25.12 -12.70
N ASN A 67 2.44 -25.38 -14.03
CA ASN A 67 3.27 -24.64 -14.97
C ASN A 67 2.73 -23.21 -15.22
N PRO A 68 3.61 -22.25 -15.52
CA PRO A 68 3.21 -20.90 -15.89
C PRO A 68 2.32 -20.86 -17.14
N VAL A 69 1.29 -20.02 -17.14
CA VAL A 69 0.36 -19.84 -18.27
C VAL A 69 0.59 -18.49 -18.91
N ALA A 70 1.10 -18.47 -20.14
CA ALA A 70 1.26 -17.26 -20.94
C ALA A 70 -0.08 -16.84 -21.59
N GLY A 71 -0.35 -15.53 -21.65
CA GLY A 71 -1.55 -14.97 -22.29
C GLY A 71 -2.82 -15.06 -21.45
N ALA A 72 -2.72 -15.41 -20.18
CA ALA A 72 -3.84 -15.29 -19.24
C ALA A 72 -4.09 -13.82 -18.88
N LEU A 73 -5.34 -13.41 -18.84
CA LEU A 73 -5.71 -12.05 -18.40
C LEU A 73 -5.59 -11.97 -16.88
N VAL A 74 -4.93 -10.93 -16.40
CA VAL A 74 -4.95 -10.55 -14.97
C VAL A 74 -5.52 -9.15 -14.84
N SER A 75 -6.44 -8.98 -13.90
CA SER A 75 -7.07 -7.71 -13.56
C SER A 75 -6.75 -7.35 -12.13
N PHE A 76 -6.29 -6.10 -11.87
CA PHE A 76 -6.00 -5.58 -10.54
C PHE A 76 -7.11 -4.61 -10.09
N ARG A 77 -7.61 -4.81 -8.88
CA ARG A 77 -8.71 -4.01 -8.32
C ARG A 77 -8.44 -3.68 -6.84
N CYS A 78 -8.62 -2.42 -6.50
CA CYS A 78 -8.73 -1.93 -5.12
C CYS A 78 -9.37 -0.54 -5.14
N ALA A 79 -10.34 -0.29 -4.27
CA ALA A 79 -10.93 1.03 -4.14
C ALA A 79 -9.89 2.05 -3.64
N GLY A 80 -9.74 3.15 -4.36
CA GLY A 80 -8.82 4.23 -3.99
C GLY A 80 -7.40 4.09 -4.55
N LEU A 81 -6.97 2.92 -5.02
CA LEU A 81 -5.68 2.74 -5.69
C LEU A 81 -5.82 2.84 -7.21
N THR A 82 -4.72 3.20 -7.87
CA THR A 82 -4.62 3.20 -9.33
C THR A 82 -3.55 2.22 -9.77
N PHE A 83 -3.84 1.46 -10.81
CA PHE A 83 -2.96 0.44 -11.37
C PHE A 83 -2.58 0.79 -12.79
N ASN A 84 -1.31 0.58 -13.16
CA ASN A 84 -0.83 0.81 -14.52
C ASN A 84 0.07 -0.34 -14.99
N PRO A 85 -0.42 -1.19 -15.92
CA PRO A 85 -1.80 -1.25 -16.43
C PRO A 85 -2.77 -1.88 -15.42
N PRO A 86 -4.10 -1.55 -15.45
CA PRO A 86 -5.06 -2.19 -14.56
C PRO A 86 -5.43 -3.62 -14.97
N ASP A 87 -5.24 -3.96 -16.24
CA ASP A 87 -5.48 -5.27 -16.81
C ASP A 87 -4.35 -5.58 -17.81
N ALA A 88 -3.76 -6.77 -17.74
CA ALA A 88 -2.70 -7.21 -18.66
C ALA A 88 -2.75 -8.70 -18.91
N LEU A 89 -2.14 -9.13 -20.03
CA LEU A 89 -1.90 -10.53 -20.31
C LEU A 89 -0.56 -10.97 -19.72
N SER A 90 -0.53 -12.16 -19.13
CA SER A 90 0.69 -12.74 -18.61
C SER A 90 1.70 -13.03 -19.74
N ASP A 91 2.97 -12.85 -19.42
CA ASP A 91 4.11 -13.11 -20.31
C ASP A 91 4.41 -14.60 -20.45
N SER A 92 5.54 -14.94 -21.09
CA SER A 92 6.00 -16.35 -21.26
C SER A 92 6.31 -17.06 -19.94
N SER A 93 6.56 -16.32 -18.85
CA SER A 93 6.76 -16.83 -17.50
C SER A 93 5.47 -16.89 -16.70
N GLY A 94 4.32 -16.64 -17.32
CA GLY A 94 3.02 -16.56 -16.66
C GLY A 94 2.84 -15.30 -15.79
N GLN A 95 3.75 -14.32 -15.84
CA GLN A 95 3.78 -13.19 -14.94
C GLN A 95 3.11 -11.95 -15.53
N VAL A 96 2.51 -11.16 -14.65
CA VAL A 96 2.03 -9.80 -14.90
C VAL A 96 2.60 -8.88 -13.84
N SER A 97 3.16 -7.77 -14.29
CA SER A 97 3.72 -6.71 -13.45
C SER A 97 2.87 -5.45 -13.57
N VAL A 98 2.55 -4.81 -12.45
CA VAL A 98 1.76 -3.58 -12.40
C VAL A 98 2.39 -2.56 -11.46
N VAL A 99 2.40 -1.31 -11.90
CA VAL A 99 2.76 -0.18 -11.04
C VAL A 99 1.54 0.24 -10.23
N VAL A 100 1.72 0.38 -8.91
CA VAL A 100 0.65 0.76 -7.98
C VAL A 100 0.83 2.20 -7.53
N GLN A 101 -0.19 3.03 -7.71
CA GLN A 101 -0.29 4.38 -7.17
C GLN A 101 -1.20 4.36 -5.94
N LEU A 102 -0.67 4.77 -4.79
CA LEU A 102 -1.41 4.80 -3.54
C LEU A 102 -2.48 5.88 -3.50
N ALA A 103 -3.51 5.64 -2.71
CA ALA A 103 -4.60 6.60 -2.46
C ALA A 103 -4.11 7.88 -1.78
N GLY A 104 -4.90 8.94 -1.89
CA GLY A 104 -4.71 10.18 -1.14
C GLY A 104 -5.18 10.11 0.33
N ILE A 105 -5.68 8.96 0.78
CA ILE A 105 -6.17 8.73 2.14
C ILE A 105 -5.26 7.71 2.81
N PRO A 106 -4.79 7.95 4.04
CA PRO A 106 -4.02 6.96 4.79
C PRO A 106 -4.83 5.70 5.07
N GLY A 107 -4.17 4.55 5.04
CA GLY A 107 -4.83 3.29 5.37
C GLY A 107 -4.15 2.06 4.78
N SER A 108 -4.70 0.91 5.15
CA SER A 108 -4.33 -0.40 4.62
C SER A 108 -5.28 -0.78 3.49
N TYR A 109 -4.73 -1.16 2.35
CA TYR A 109 -5.44 -1.44 1.11
C TYR A 109 -5.24 -2.90 0.72
N GLN A 110 -6.34 -3.62 0.50
CA GLN A 110 -6.30 -4.99 -0.02
C GLN A 110 -6.42 -4.94 -1.54
N VAL A 111 -5.31 -5.17 -2.22
CA VAL A 111 -5.27 -5.30 -3.68
C VAL A 111 -5.74 -6.69 -4.06
N LEU A 112 -6.75 -6.77 -4.91
CA LEU A 112 -7.23 -8.01 -5.49
C LEU A 112 -6.64 -8.14 -6.89
N ALA A 113 -5.89 -9.20 -7.16
CA ALA A 113 -5.54 -9.63 -8.51
C ALA A 113 -6.36 -10.87 -8.86
N GLU A 114 -7.01 -10.84 -10.03
CA GLU A 114 -7.90 -11.90 -10.48
C GLU A 114 -7.63 -12.31 -11.92
N THR A 115 -7.80 -13.61 -12.22
CA THR A 115 -7.74 -14.17 -13.56
C THR A 115 -8.97 -15.05 -13.83
N PRO A 116 -9.61 -14.94 -15.02
CA PRO A 116 -10.75 -15.77 -15.37
C PRO A 116 -10.33 -17.23 -15.56
N LYS A 117 -11.26 -18.17 -15.30
CA LYS A 117 -11.13 -19.59 -15.59
C LYS A 117 -11.76 -19.96 -16.93
N SER A 118 -11.25 -20.98 -17.57
CA SER A 118 -11.94 -21.65 -18.68
C SER A 118 -13.26 -22.27 -18.16
N GLY A 119 -14.38 -21.88 -18.68
CA GLY A 119 -15.69 -22.37 -18.21
C GLY A 119 -16.38 -21.48 -17.17
N GLY A 120 -15.81 -20.34 -16.85
CA GLY A 120 -16.42 -19.32 -16.01
C GLY A 120 -15.89 -19.27 -14.57
N GLY A 121 -16.15 -18.13 -13.92
CA GLY A 121 -15.57 -17.81 -12.62
C GLY A 121 -14.16 -17.26 -12.70
N VAL A 122 -13.60 -16.93 -11.54
CA VAL A 122 -12.24 -16.37 -11.40
C VAL A 122 -11.44 -17.11 -10.32
N VAL A 123 -10.14 -17.01 -10.39
CA VAL A 123 -9.22 -17.26 -9.26
C VAL A 123 -8.58 -15.94 -8.86
N THR A 124 -8.29 -15.79 -7.59
CA THR A 124 -7.84 -14.54 -6.99
C THR A 124 -6.65 -14.74 -6.07
N VAL A 125 -5.83 -13.68 -5.96
CA VAL A 125 -4.86 -13.50 -4.89
C VAL A 125 -4.99 -12.10 -4.35
N THR A 126 -4.74 -11.92 -3.06
CA THR A 126 -4.76 -10.62 -2.40
C THR A 126 -3.36 -10.24 -1.95
N SER A 127 -3.02 -8.97 -2.15
CA SER A 127 -1.85 -8.31 -1.57
C SER A 127 -2.27 -7.15 -0.69
N ARG A 128 -1.47 -6.83 0.32
CA ARG A 128 -1.73 -5.72 1.25
C ARG A 128 -0.73 -4.61 1.01
N GLU A 129 -1.24 -3.39 0.71
CA GLU A 129 -0.42 -2.20 0.56
C GLU A 129 -0.82 -1.16 1.62
N ILE A 130 0.14 -0.37 2.10
CA ILE A 130 -0.10 0.62 3.16
C ILE A 130 0.23 2.02 2.64
N ALA A 131 -0.73 2.93 2.75
CA ALA A 131 -0.56 4.36 2.51
C ALA A 131 -0.43 5.09 3.85
N LEU A 132 0.73 5.70 4.10
CA LEU A 132 1.01 6.46 5.32
C LEU A 132 0.65 7.93 5.11
N GLY A 133 -0.09 8.50 6.05
CA GLY A 133 -0.27 9.93 6.19
C GLY A 133 0.99 10.63 6.73
N TYR A 134 0.88 11.93 6.95
CA TYR A 134 2.03 12.72 7.42
C TYR A 134 2.56 12.25 8.78
N GLN A 135 1.65 11.95 9.72
CA GLN A 135 2.05 11.55 11.07
C GLN A 135 2.68 10.16 11.08
N GLU A 136 2.10 9.20 10.38
CA GLU A 136 2.61 7.83 10.26
C GLU A 136 3.96 7.82 9.53
N LYS A 137 4.13 8.67 8.51
CA LYS A 137 5.40 8.84 7.79
C LYS A 137 6.50 9.39 8.71
N LEU A 138 6.19 10.43 9.50
CA LEU A 138 7.12 10.92 10.52
C LEU A 138 7.49 9.81 11.51
N GLY A 139 6.50 9.02 11.95
CA GLY A 139 6.72 7.89 12.85
C GLY A 139 7.63 6.83 12.24
N LYS A 140 7.49 6.54 10.94
CA LYS A 140 8.38 5.65 10.20
C LYS A 140 9.82 6.18 10.23
N GLU A 141 10.04 7.45 9.86
CA GLU A 141 11.37 8.07 9.84
C GLU A 141 12.05 8.06 11.21
N VAL A 142 11.30 8.34 12.28
CA VAL A 142 11.78 8.25 13.67
C VAL A 142 12.12 6.81 14.04
N SER A 143 11.27 5.86 13.69
CA SER A 143 11.48 4.43 13.96
C SER A 143 12.72 3.90 13.25
N GLU A 144 12.92 4.22 12.00
CA GLU A 144 14.12 3.83 11.23
C GLU A 144 15.41 4.36 11.87
N LYS A 145 15.36 5.55 12.46
CA LYS A 145 16.53 6.16 13.09
C LYS A 145 16.85 5.62 14.48
N TYR A 146 15.85 5.27 15.28
CA TYR A 146 16.04 4.98 16.70
C TYR A 146 15.60 3.57 17.14
N CYS A 147 14.74 2.91 16.38
CA CYS A 147 14.10 1.68 16.83
C CYS A 147 14.58 0.44 16.09
N THR A 148 14.96 0.56 14.80
CA THR A 148 15.38 -0.58 13.97
C THR A 148 16.66 -1.26 14.45
N VAL A 149 17.41 -0.63 15.35
CA VAL A 149 18.57 -1.27 16.02
C VAL A 149 18.16 -2.50 16.86
N CYS A 150 16.88 -2.57 17.29
CA CYS A 150 16.34 -3.67 18.10
C CYS A 150 15.08 -4.29 17.50
N HIS A 151 14.30 -3.54 16.72
CA HIS A 151 13.07 -4.00 16.10
C HIS A 151 13.28 -4.23 14.60
N ASN A 152 12.75 -5.33 14.05
CA ASN A 152 12.82 -5.58 12.62
C ASN A 152 12.04 -4.52 11.84
N PRO A 153 12.59 -4.03 10.72
CA PRO A 153 11.84 -3.22 9.77
C PRO A 153 10.68 -4.05 9.16
N GLU A 154 9.55 -3.38 8.88
CA GLU A 154 8.34 -4.04 8.34
C GLU A 154 8.53 -4.63 6.95
N SER A 155 9.46 -4.07 6.18
CA SER A 155 9.69 -4.43 4.77
C SER A 155 10.74 -5.54 4.57
N THR A 156 11.39 -6.00 5.64
CA THR A 156 12.40 -7.05 5.54
C THR A 156 12.14 -8.19 6.51
N PRO A 157 12.25 -9.45 6.06
CA PRO A 157 12.23 -10.62 6.93
C PRO A 157 13.55 -10.82 7.68
N GLU A 158 14.60 -10.06 7.36
CA GLU A 158 15.91 -10.19 7.96
C GLU A 158 15.92 -9.63 9.37
N ARG A 159 16.57 -10.36 10.29
CA ARG A 159 16.77 -9.87 11.64
C ARG A 159 17.77 -8.72 11.68
N VAL A 160 17.49 -7.74 12.52
CA VAL A 160 18.46 -6.67 12.81
C VAL A 160 19.66 -7.25 13.55
N SER A 161 20.85 -6.70 13.29
CA SER A 161 22.11 -7.23 13.80
C SER A 161 22.20 -7.38 15.32
N ASN A 162 21.44 -6.57 16.06
CA ASN A 162 21.45 -6.57 17.53
C ASN A 162 20.37 -7.48 18.16
N PHE A 163 19.51 -8.06 17.35
CA PHE A 163 18.34 -8.82 17.81
C PHE A 163 18.75 -10.05 18.64
N ASP A 164 19.73 -10.81 18.18
CA ASP A 164 20.17 -12.05 18.83
C ASP A 164 20.98 -11.80 20.12
N ASN A 165 21.43 -10.57 20.35
CA ASN A 165 22.14 -10.16 21.57
C ASN A 165 21.21 -9.61 22.67
N LEU A 166 19.92 -9.53 22.41
CA LEU A 166 18.94 -9.02 23.37
C LEU A 166 18.47 -10.15 24.28
N ALA A 167 18.41 -9.86 25.60
CA ALA A 167 17.85 -10.82 26.55
C ALA A 167 16.36 -11.04 26.30
N PRO A 168 15.86 -12.27 26.50
CA PRO A 168 14.41 -12.55 26.42
C PRO A 168 13.58 -11.68 27.37
N PRO A 169 12.34 -11.30 27.00
CA PRO A 169 11.72 -11.58 25.71
C PRO A 169 12.29 -10.76 24.57
N ALA A 170 12.35 -11.35 23.38
CA ALA A 170 12.77 -10.62 22.16
C ALA A 170 11.85 -9.42 21.88
N PRO A 171 12.35 -8.34 21.27
CA PRO A 171 11.51 -7.23 20.86
C PRO A 171 10.43 -7.67 19.86
N HIS A 172 9.22 -7.16 20.04
CA HIS A 172 8.16 -7.36 19.07
C HIS A 172 8.45 -6.60 17.77
N GLU A 173 8.10 -7.20 16.64
CA GLU A 173 8.05 -6.50 15.37
C GLU A 173 6.91 -5.47 15.39
N PHE A 174 7.07 -4.35 14.67
CA PHE A 174 6.00 -3.35 14.60
C PHE A 174 4.77 -3.85 13.84
N THR A 175 4.94 -4.88 13.03
CA THR A 175 3.85 -5.58 12.35
C THR A 175 3.12 -6.61 13.23
N ASP A 176 3.61 -6.93 14.44
CA ASP A 176 2.93 -7.86 15.35
C ASP A 176 1.66 -7.23 15.96
N GLY A 177 0.61 -7.17 15.17
CA GLY A 177 -0.69 -6.67 15.59
C GLY A 177 -1.35 -7.52 16.68
N ASN A 178 -1.03 -8.81 16.77
CA ASN A 178 -1.60 -9.68 17.81
C ASN A 178 -1.20 -9.22 19.21
N THR A 179 0.02 -8.74 19.37
CA THR A 179 0.52 -8.23 20.67
C THR A 179 0.27 -6.73 20.81
N LEU A 180 0.65 -5.93 19.81
CA LEU A 180 0.61 -4.48 19.93
C LEU A 180 -0.81 -3.92 19.99
N ASN A 181 -1.79 -4.57 19.36
CA ASN A 181 -3.19 -4.14 19.39
C ASN A 181 -3.88 -4.38 20.74
N GLN A 182 -3.28 -5.18 21.64
CA GLN A 182 -3.77 -5.37 23.01
C GLN A 182 -3.38 -4.22 23.94
N MET A 183 -2.43 -3.39 23.55
CA MET A 183 -1.95 -2.23 24.33
C MET A 183 -2.68 -0.97 23.92
N SER A 184 -2.98 -0.09 24.87
CA SER A 184 -3.51 1.22 24.57
C SER A 184 -2.43 2.13 23.95
N ASP A 185 -2.84 3.17 23.20
CA ASP A 185 -1.90 4.18 22.71
C ASP A 185 -1.15 4.89 23.85
N GLY A 186 -1.84 5.08 24.99
CA GLY A 186 -1.24 5.65 26.19
C GLY A 186 -0.10 4.78 26.75
N ASP A 187 -0.27 3.45 26.74
CA ASP A 187 0.75 2.50 27.19
C ASP A 187 1.94 2.47 26.21
N LEU A 188 1.67 2.46 24.90
CA LEU A 188 2.73 2.53 23.90
C LEU A 188 3.51 3.84 24.00
N ILE A 189 2.82 4.98 24.14
CA ILE A 189 3.47 6.28 24.38
C ILE A 189 4.32 6.23 25.65
N LYS A 190 3.80 5.65 26.74
CA LYS A 190 4.52 5.57 28.02
C LYS A 190 5.77 4.70 27.91
N ILE A 191 5.69 3.53 27.23
CA ILE A 191 6.86 2.66 26.99
C ILE A 191 7.93 3.39 26.18
N ILE A 192 7.56 4.07 25.11
CA ILE A 192 8.52 4.82 24.28
C ILE A 192 9.11 5.99 25.06
N ALA A 193 8.29 6.75 25.78
CA ALA A 193 8.74 7.91 26.53
C ALA A 193 9.63 7.54 27.72
N ASP A 194 9.19 6.59 28.56
CA ASP A 194 9.73 6.34 29.88
C ASP A 194 10.50 5.00 29.98
N GLY A 195 10.55 4.26 28.87
CA GLY A 195 11.21 2.95 28.80
C GLY A 195 10.32 1.79 29.27
N GLY A 196 10.74 0.57 28.97
CA GLY A 196 10.01 -0.66 29.31
C GLY A 196 9.69 -0.82 30.79
N PRO A 197 10.61 -0.53 31.74
CA PRO A 197 10.36 -0.65 33.17
C PRO A 197 9.16 0.17 33.67
N ALA A 198 8.80 1.26 32.98
CA ALA A 198 7.64 2.08 33.37
C ALA A 198 6.29 1.34 33.32
N LEU A 199 6.22 0.21 32.61
CA LEU A 199 5.06 -0.68 32.55
C LEU A 199 5.44 -2.15 32.86
N GLY A 200 6.52 -2.38 33.59
CA GLY A 200 6.99 -3.74 33.95
C GLY A 200 7.44 -4.57 32.74
N LYS A 201 7.86 -3.91 31.67
CA LYS A 201 8.40 -4.54 30.46
C LYS A 201 9.92 -4.59 30.50
N SER A 202 10.55 -5.10 29.45
CA SER A 202 12.00 -5.28 29.36
C SER A 202 12.79 -4.02 29.75
N PRO A 203 13.82 -4.13 30.62
CA PRO A 203 14.71 -3.02 30.95
C PRO A 203 15.60 -2.60 29.79
N GLN A 204 15.67 -3.41 28.73
CA GLN A 204 16.43 -3.09 27.51
C GLN A 204 15.72 -2.10 26.61
N THR A 205 14.42 -1.85 26.83
CA THR A 205 13.68 -0.79 26.12
C THR A 205 14.05 0.57 26.73
N PRO A 206 14.82 1.43 26.02
CA PRO A 206 15.29 2.69 26.59
C PRO A 206 14.16 3.73 26.66
N ALA A 207 14.36 4.73 27.51
CA ALA A 207 13.48 5.90 27.59
C ALA A 207 13.90 6.96 26.55
N TYR A 208 12.97 7.40 25.73
CA TYR A 208 13.25 8.39 24.66
C TYR A 208 12.76 9.80 24.96
N ARG A 209 12.21 10.07 26.16
CA ARG A 209 11.64 11.40 26.54
C ARG A 209 12.66 12.54 26.41
N SER A 210 13.94 12.27 26.63
CA SER A 210 15.01 13.26 26.50
C SER A 210 15.52 13.43 25.05
N THR A 211 15.17 12.53 24.16
CA THR A 211 15.69 12.46 22.78
C THR A 211 14.62 12.83 21.76
N LEU A 212 13.37 12.42 22.00
CA LEU A 212 12.24 12.64 21.13
C LEU A 212 11.21 13.58 21.76
N THR A 213 10.62 14.42 20.93
CA THR A 213 9.47 15.22 21.31
C THR A 213 8.23 14.33 21.50
N MET A 214 7.24 14.81 22.24
CA MET A 214 5.98 14.09 22.39
C MET A 214 5.23 13.91 21.06
N ALA A 215 5.41 14.82 20.10
CA ALA A 215 4.85 14.69 18.77
C ALA A 215 5.49 13.53 18.00
N GLU A 216 6.80 13.37 18.06
CA GLU A 216 7.53 12.25 17.44
C GLU A 216 7.16 10.92 18.10
N ILE A 217 7.05 10.86 19.43
CA ILE A 217 6.62 9.65 20.16
C ILE A 217 5.21 9.23 19.71
N LYS A 218 4.26 10.15 19.61
CA LYS A 218 2.91 9.89 19.10
C LYS A 218 2.92 9.44 17.63
N ALA A 219 3.83 10.01 16.83
CA ALA A 219 4.00 9.63 15.44
C ALA A 219 4.48 8.17 15.31
N VAL A 220 5.42 7.73 16.16
CA VAL A 220 5.85 6.32 16.21
C VAL A 220 4.68 5.39 16.52
N VAL A 221 3.83 5.76 17.50
CA VAL A 221 2.63 4.95 17.81
C VAL A 221 1.67 4.91 16.63
N ALA A 222 1.42 6.04 15.97
CA ALA A 222 0.58 6.08 14.77
C ALA A 222 1.12 5.16 13.66
N TYR A 223 2.43 5.15 13.46
CA TYR A 223 3.08 4.26 12.51
C TYR A 223 2.92 2.78 12.88
N GLN A 224 3.17 2.40 14.14
CA GLN A 224 2.94 1.03 14.63
C GLN A 224 1.50 0.57 14.39
N ARG A 225 0.50 1.45 14.61
CA ARG A 225 -0.91 1.14 14.32
C ARG A 225 -1.20 0.96 12.84
N ALA A 226 -0.56 1.75 11.99
CA ALA A 226 -0.75 1.68 10.54
C ALA A 226 -0.19 0.39 9.93
N VAL A 227 0.96 -0.11 10.44
CA VAL A 227 1.62 -1.30 9.90
C VAL A 227 1.18 -2.60 10.57
N ALA A 228 0.47 -2.55 11.68
CA ALA A 228 0.03 -3.73 12.44
C ALA A 228 -0.72 -4.76 11.57
N ASP A 229 -0.40 -6.04 11.74
CA ASP A 229 -1.07 -7.17 11.11
C ASP A 229 -1.35 -8.26 12.18
N PRO A 230 -2.61 -8.55 12.52
CA PRO A 230 -3.82 -7.95 11.96
C PRO A 230 -3.94 -6.45 12.21
N PRO A 231 -4.70 -5.73 11.36
CA PRO A 231 -4.87 -4.29 11.46
C PRO A 231 -5.43 -3.85 12.83
N TYR A 232 -4.97 -2.69 13.31
CA TYR A 232 -5.52 -2.11 14.53
C TYR A 232 -7.00 -1.74 14.35
N PRO A 233 -7.91 -2.19 15.22
CA PRO A 233 -9.36 -1.99 15.02
C PRO A 233 -9.80 -0.52 14.93
N GLY A 234 -9.01 0.42 15.44
CA GLY A 234 -9.24 1.87 15.34
C GLY A 234 -8.68 2.54 14.09
N ALA A 235 -7.86 1.81 13.29
CA ALA A 235 -7.20 2.36 12.11
C ALA A 235 -8.06 2.33 10.83
N THR A 236 -9.24 1.71 10.86
CA THR A 236 -10.18 1.78 9.74
C THR A 236 -10.76 3.18 9.69
N GLY A 237 -10.24 4.00 8.79
CA GLY A 237 -10.74 5.35 8.55
C GLY A 237 -12.26 5.37 8.38
N LYS A 238 -12.91 6.13 9.24
CA LYS A 238 -14.31 6.53 9.08
C LYS A 238 -14.40 7.60 7.99
#